data_a73423519c8f4ae545700d5e64e4899e
#
_entry.id   a73423519c8f4ae545700d5e64e4899e
#
_cell.length_a   1.000
_cell.length_b   1.000
_cell.length_c   1.000
_cell.angle_alpha   90.00
_cell.angle_beta   90.00
_cell.angle_gamma   90.00
#
_symmetry.space_group_name_H-M   'P 1'
#
loop_
_entity.id
_entity.type
_entity.pdbx_description
1 polymer ?
#
loop_
_entity_poly.entity_id
_entity_poly.type
_entity_poly.pdbx_seq_one_letter_code
_entity_poly.pdbx_strand_id
1 'polypeptide(L)'
;MTKCEFAMRLKHACEAVAAAEQELTEIDSRFGDADHGLTMAKIAGAISTAVEASEGGIQSMLDDAAMAVMSLNGGSAVPLWNTWLDGMQEAAPEGETVDVAGLQAIFANAFTEIDDMSGAKVGDKTMMDALIPASEAIAAYDGSDEQELFAAAAKAAAKGAEATKQFVSKFGRAKSYGTQTIGTPDAGATSMACFFQGLARA
;
A
#
# COMPACT_ATOMS: atom_id res chain seq x y z
N MET A 1 18.03 2.75 -9.02
CA MET A 1 17.92 2.67 -7.54
C MET A 1 18.56 1.38 -7.06
N THR A 2 19.34 1.43 -5.99
CA THR A 2 19.93 0.25 -5.34
C THR A 2 18.94 -0.38 -4.37
N LYS A 3 19.19 -1.63 -3.95
CA LYS A 3 18.45 -2.32 -2.88
C LYS A 3 18.39 -1.48 -1.59
N CYS A 4 19.51 -0.90 -1.19
CA CYS A 4 19.57 -0.08 0.03
C CYS A 4 18.67 1.17 -0.07
N GLU A 5 18.62 1.84 -1.22
CA GLU A 5 17.74 2.98 -1.45
C GLU A 5 16.28 2.54 -1.48
N PHE A 6 15.96 1.39 -2.08
CA PHE A 6 14.59 0.88 -2.08
C PHE A 6 14.15 0.45 -0.67
N ALA A 7 15.03 -0.24 0.07
CA ALA A 7 14.80 -0.59 1.48
C ALA A 7 14.51 0.64 2.34
N MET A 8 15.27 1.72 2.16
CA MET A 8 15.07 2.97 2.89
C MET A 8 13.70 3.59 2.57
N ARG A 9 13.30 3.61 1.29
CA ARG A 9 11.96 4.09 0.90
C ARG A 9 10.83 3.25 1.48
N LEU A 10 10.97 1.93 1.50
CA LEU A 10 10.00 1.03 2.15
C LEU A 10 9.92 1.29 3.67
N LYS A 11 11.04 1.55 4.32
CA LYS A 11 11.05 1.94 5.75
C LYS A 11 10.35 3.27 5.97
N HIS A 12 10.60 4.30 5.16
CA HIS A 12 9.87 5.57 5.24
C HIS A 12 8.36 5.39 5.00
N ALA A 13 7.98 4.48 4.10
CA ALA A 13 6.58 4.13 3.88
C ALA A 13 5.96 3.49 5.12
N CYS A 14 6.66 2.54 5.75
CA CYS A 14 6.24 1.91 7.00
C CYS A 14 6.13 2.91 8.16
N GLU A 15 7.09 3.83 8.29
CA GLU A 15 7.06 4.90 9.29
C GLU A 15 5.85 5.82 9.10
N ALA A 16 5.53 6.18 7.86
CA ALA A 16 4.36 7.02 7.56
C ALA A 16 3.05 6.33 7.93
N VAL A 17 2.93 5.04 7.65
CA VAL A 17 1.76 4.22 8.04
C VAL A 17 1.65 4.08 9.55
N ALA A 18 2.76 3.76 10.23
CA ALA A 18 2.78 3.62 11.69
C ALA A 18 2.45 4.94 12.40
N ALA A 19 2.94 6.07 11.90
CA ALA A 19 2.61 7.38 12.44
C ALA A 19 1.12 7.75 12.31
N ALA A 20 0.41 7.14 11.35
CA ALA A 20 -1.02 7.36 11.14
C ALA A 20 -1.92 6.41 11.96
N GLU A 21 -1.38 5.53 12.83
CA GLU A 21 -2.13 4.51 13.59
C GLU A 21 -3.39 5.07 14.26
N GLN A 22 -3.25 6.18 14.99
CA GLN A 22 -4.37 6.79 15.70
C GLN A 22 -5.44 7.30 14.73
N GLU A 23 -5.05 8.02 13.68
CA GLU A 23 -5.97 8.53 12.67
C GLU A 23 -6.74 7.39 11.98
N LEU A 24 -6.02 6.34 11.57
CA LEU A 24 -6.60 5.16 10.93
C LEU A 24 -7.59 4.44 11.85
N THR A 25 -7.27 4.33 13.15
CA THR A 25 -8.16 3.78 14.17
C THR A 25 -9.42 4.64 14.35
N GLU A 26 -9.26 5.96 14.40
CA GLU A 26 -10.41 6.89 14.51
C GLU A 26 -11.32 6.83 13.28
N ILE A 27 -10.77 6.73 12.08
CA ILE A 27 -11.54 6.57 10.85
C ILE A 27 -12.34 5.26 10.89
N ASP A 28 -11.66 4.16 11.19
CA ASP A 28 -12.29 2.83 11.21
C ASP A 28 -13.34 2.70 12.32
N SER A 29 -13.14 3.32 13.47
CA SER A 29 -14.07 3.27 14.60
C SER A 29 -15.48 3.76 14.28
N ARG A 30 -15.66 4.52 13.21
CA ARG A 30 -16.97 5.07 12.82
C ARG A 30 -17.90 4.03 12.22
N PHE A 31 -17.34 3.08 11.45
CA PHE A 31 -18.12 2.11 10.69
C PHE A 31 -17.49 0.70 10.68
N GLY A 32 -16.39 0.51 11.39
CA GLY A 32 -15.65 -0.73 11.54
C GLY A 32 -15.58 -1.19 13.00
N ASP A 33 -14.49 -1.85 13.35
CA ASP A 33 -14.19 -2.38 14.70
C ASP A 33 -13.01 -1.70 15.38
N ALA A 34 -12.53 -0.60 14.82
CA ALA A 34 -11.44 0.23 15.34
C ALA A 34 -10.09 -0.51 15.44
N ASP A 35 -9.87 -1.54 14.62
CA ASP A 35 -8.63 -2.33 14.63
C ASP A 35 -7.68 -2.03 13.46
N HIS A 36 -8.13 -1.26 12.45
CA HIS A 36 -7.37 -1.02 11.23
C HIS A 36 -6.02 -0.32 11.51
N GLY A 37 -6.00 0.72 12.35
CA GLY A 37 -4.75 1.41 12.67
C GLY A 37 -3.72 0.49 13.32
N LEU A 38 -4.13 -0.29 14.33
CA LEU A 38 -3.26 -1.26 15.00
C LEU A 38 -2.78 -2.35 14.03
N THR A 39 -3.67 -2.85 13.16
CA THR A 39 -3.31 -3.85 12.15
C THR A 39 -2.28 -3.29 11.17
N MET A 40 -2.47 -2.06 10.69
CA MET A 40 -1.53 -1.40 9.79
C MET A 40 -0.17 -1.12 10.43
N ALA A 41 -0.14 -0.72 11.71
CA ALA A 41 1.11 -0.57 12.46
C ALA A 41 1.89 -1.89 12.60
N LYS A 42 1.18 -3.02 12.82
CA LYS A 42 1.80 -4.36 12.83
C LYS A 42 2.35 -4.75 11.45
N ILE A 43 1.59 -4.51 10.37
CA ILE A 43 2.04 -4.76 8.99
C ILE A 43 3.30 -3.93 8.70
N ALA A 44 3.28 -2.64 8.98
CA ALA A 44 4.41 -1.73 8.77
C ALA A 44 5.66 -2.17 9.56
N GLY A 45 5.48 -2.57 10.83
CA GLY A 45 6.57 -3.08 11.66
C GLY A 45 7.18 -4.38 11.11
N ALA A 46 6.34 -5.31 10.63
CA ALA A 46 6.80 -6.56 10.04
C ALA A 46 7.60 -6.32 8.74
N ILE A 47 7.08 -5.49 7.83
CA ILE A 47 7.77 -5.10 6.58
C ILE A 47 9.12 -4.45 6.92
N SER A 48 9.14 -3.44 7.79
CA SER A 48 10.36 -2.71 8.14
C SER A 48 11.44 -3.62 8.71
N THR A 49 11.07 -4.55 9.59
CA THR A 49 11.99 -5.51 10.20
C THR A 49 12.54 -6.50 9.17
N ALA A 50 11.67 -7.05 8.30
CA ALA A 50 12.07 -8.00 7.27
C ALA A 50 13.01 -7.36 6.24
N VAL A 51 12.66 -6.17 5.76
CA VAL A 51 13.48 -5.41 4.80
C VAL A 51 14.86 -5.08 5.35
N GLU A 52 14.97 -4.75 6.64
CA GLU A 52 16.25 -4.46 7.31
C GLU A 52 17.11 -5.72 7.49
N ALA A 53 16.49 -6.86 7.76
CA ALA A 53 17.18 -8.12 8.02
C ALA A 53 17.53 -8.91 6.75
N SER A 54 16.96 -8.56 5.59
CA SER A 54 17.14 -9.31 4.35
C SER A 54 18.57 -9.25 3.82
N GLU A 55 19.20 -10.43 3.61
CA GLU A 55 20.57 -10.56 3.10
C GLU A 55 20.63 -10.75 1.57
N GLY A 56 19.51 -11.09 0.90
CA GLY A 56 19.44 -11.30 -0.55
C GLY A 56 19.30 -10.01 -1.36
N GLY A 57 19.02 -10.14 -2.67
CA GLY A 57 18.73 -9.02 -3.57
C GLY A 57 17.34 -8.43 -3.36
N ILE A 58 16.88 -7.62 -4.33
CA ILE A 58 15.58 -6.91 -4.23
C ILE A 58 14.43 -7.90 -4.16
N GLN A 59 14.45 -8.98 -4.97
CA GLN A 59 13.41 -10.00 -4.94
C GLN A 59 13.30 -10.65 -3.56
N SER A 60 14.45 -11.13 -3.00
CA SER A 60 14.46 -11.75 -1.67
C SER A 60 13.98 -10.79 -0.58
N MET A 61 14.35 -9.52 -0.66
CA MET A 61 13.90 -8.51 0.30
C MET A 61 12.38 -8.33 0.29
N LEU A 62 11.75 -8.35 -0.87
CA LEU A 62 10.30 -8.24 -1.01
C LEU A 62 9.59 -9.53 -0.60
N ASP A 63 10.17 -10.71 -0.88
CA ASP A 63 9.68 -12.01 -0.42
C ASP A 63 9.72 -12.10 1.11
N ASP A 64 10.84 -11.74 1.75
CA ASP A 64 10.96 -11.66 3.20
C ASP A 64 9.89 -10.76 3.82
N ALA A 65 9.58 -9.62 3.19
CA ALA A 65 8.53 -8.71 3.63
C ALA A 65 7.12 -9.33 3.47
N ALA A 66 6.84 -10.00 2.36
CA ALA A 66 5.57 -10.70 2.13
C ALA A 66 5.37 -11.82 3.15
N MET A 67 6.38 -12.66 3.38
CA MET A 67 6.34 -13.75 4.36
C MET A 67 6.14 -13.24 5.79
N ALA A 68 6.78 -12.11 6.14
CA ALA A 68 6.59 -11.50 7.45
C ALA A 68 5.14 -11.03 7.65
N VAL A 69 4.53 -10.42 6.65
CA VAL A 69 3.12 -9.99 6.71
C VAL A 69 2.17 -11.19 6.74
N MET A 70 2.41 -12.24 5.95
CA MET A 70 1.61 -13.48 5.94
C MET A 70 1.53 -14.13 7.33
N SER A 71 2.57 -13.96 8.14
CA SER A 71 2.65 -14.55 9.49
C SER A 71 1.82 -13.80 10.54
N LEU A 72 1.22 -12.66 10.19
CA LEU A 72 0.45 -11.85 11.13
C LEU A 72 -0.99 -12.33 11.28
N ASN A 73 -1.53 -12.13 12.48
CA ASN A 73 -2.96 -12.23 12.70
C ASN A 73 -3.61 -10.85 12.56
N GLY A 74 -4.63 -10.75 11.72
CA GLY A 74 -5.36 -9.51 11.48
C GLY A 74 -6.61 -9.74 10.64
N GLY A 75 -7.32 -8.63 10.33
CA GLY A 75 -8.48 -8.64 9.44
C GLY A 75 -8.10 -8.78 7.96
N SER A 76 -8.98 -8.31 7.08
CA SER A 76 -8.79 -8.37 5.62
C SER A 76 -7.56 -7.59 5.11
N ALA A 77 -7.02 -6.66 5.89
CA ALA A 77 -5.82 -5.93 5.51
C ALA A 77 -4.60 -6.85 5.37
N VAL A 78 -4.43 -7.85 6.25
CA VAL A 78 -3.26 -8.75 6.21
C VAL A 78 -3.17 -9.52 4.89
N PRO A 79 -4.18 -10.30 4.45
CA PRO A 79 -4.09 -11.01 3.18
C PRO A 79 -3.96 -10.07 1.97
N LEU A 80 -4.62 -8.91 1.96
CA LEU A 80 -4.50 -7.95 0.85
C LEU A 80 -3.09 -7.38 0.74
N TRP A 81 -2.49 -6.96 1.85
CA TRP A 81 -1.12 -6.46 1.85
C TRP A 81 -0.09 -7.55 1.54
N ASN A 82 -0.31 -8.78 2.02
CA ASN A 82 0.53 -9.92 1.66
C ASN A 82 0.51 -10.19 0.16
N THR A 83 -0.69 -10.31 -0.45
CA THR A 83 -0.82 -10.53 -1.89
C THR A 83 -0.17 -9.42 -2.71
N TRP A 84 -0.30 -8.16 -2.28
CA TRP A 84 0.34 -7.04 -2.97
C TRP A 84 1.86 -7.10 -2.90
N LEU A 85 2.44 -7.44 -1.74
CA LEU A 85 3.89 -7.61 -1.56
C LEU A 85 4.42 -8.84 -2.31
N ASP A 86 3.66 -9.92 -2.32
CA ASP A 86 3.99 -11.15 -3.04
C ASP A 86 4.03 -10.90 -4.55
N GLY A 87 3.04 -10.19 -5.08
CA GLY A 87 3.08 -9.72 -6.47
C GLY A 87 4.25 -8.77 -6.78
N MET A 88 4.73 -7.99 -5.82
CA MET A 88 5.94 -7.18 -6.01
C MET A 88 7.19 -8.06 -6.16
N GLN A 89 7.38 -9.08 -5.31
CA GLN A 89 8.56 -9.93 -5.35
C GLN A 89 8.63 -10.78 -6.63
N GLU A 90 7.49 -11.24 -7.14
CA GLU A 90 7.44 -12.07 -8.36
C GLU A 90 8.00 -11.36 -9.60
N ALA A 91 7.84 -10.04 -9.71
CA ALA A 91 8.36 -9.24 -10.80
C ALA A 91 9.68 -8.52 -10.49
N ALA A 92 10.20 -8.68 -9.28
CA ALA A 92 11.42 -8.01 -8.84
C ALA A 92 12.68 -8.71 -9.38
N PRO A 93 13.76 -7.96 -9.69
CA PRO A 93 15.02 -8.57 -10.07
C PRO A 93 15.69 -9.27 -8.88
N GLU A 94 16.35 -10.40 -9.13
CA GLU A 94 17.19 -11.09 -8.13
C GLU A 94 18.39 -10.25 -7.67
N GLY A 95 18.79 -9.25 -8.46
CA GLY A 95 19.96 -8.40 -8.24
C GLY A 95 19.76 -7.30 -7.21
N GLU A 96 20.82 -6.47 -7.08
CA GLU A 96 20.92 -5.37 -6.10
C GLU A 96 20.44 -4.02 -6.64
N THR A 97 19.99 -3.95 -7.89
CA THR A 97 19.56 -2.70 -8.52
C THR A 97 18.30 -2.87 -9.36
N VAL A 98 17.50 -1.82 -9.41
CA VAL A 98 16.31 -1.74 -10.25
C VAL A 98 16.24 -0.33 -10.86
N ASP A 99 15.87 -0.24 -12.12
CA ASP A 99 15.59 1.02 -12.80
C ASP A 99 14.08 1.36 -12.78
N VAL A 100 13.71 2.48 -13.37
CA VAL A 100 12.29 2.91 -13.44
C VAL A 100 11.41 1.86 -14.13
N ALA A 101 11.89 1.25 -15.22
CA ALA A 101 11.13 0.23 -15.92
C ALA A 101 10.90 -1.03 -15.05
N GLY A 102 11.93 -1.43 -14.29
CA GLY A 102 11.81 -2.51 -13.32
C GLY A 102 10.84 -2.19 -12.18
N LEU A 103 10.86 -0.96 -11.67
CA LEU A 103 9.88 -0.50 -10.68
C LEU A 103 8.45 -0.54 -11.23
N GLN A 104 8.26 -0.08 -12.48
CA GLN A 104 6.96 -0.15 -13.13
C GLN A 104 6.48 -1.61 -13.26
N ALA A 105 7.35 -2.56 -13.61
CA ALA A 105 7.02 -3.97 -13.68
C ALA A 105 6.63 -4.54 -12.30
N ILE A 106 7.39 -4.23 -11.24
CA ILE A 106 7.11 -4.61 -9.86
C ILE A 106 5.70 -4.16 -9.43
N PHE A 107 5.40 -2.86 -9.60
CA PHE A 107 4.10 -2.32 -9.17
C PHE A 107 2.94 -2.76 -10.06
N ALA A 108 3.19 -3.01 -11.36
CA ALA A 108 2.17 -3.53 -12.27
C ALA A 108 1.76 -4.97 -11.92
N ASN A 109 2.74 -5.84 -11.62
CA ASN A 109 2.44 -7.21 -11.20
C ASN A 109 1.73 -7.24 -9.85
N ALA A 110 2.24 -6.48 -8.87
CA ALA A 110 1.60 -6.31 -7.56
C ALA A 110 0.14 -5.85 -7.67
N PHE A 111 -0.13 -4.92 -8.60
CA PHE A 111 -1.49 -4.47 -8.87
C PHE A 111 -2.36 -5.57 -9.47
N THR A 112 -1.84 -6.35 -10.41
CA THR A 112 -2.59 -7.46 -11.03
C THR A 112 -3.04 -8.47 -9.99
N GLU A 113 -2.13 -8.92 -9.13
CA GLU A 113 -2.42 -9.91 -8.09
C GLU A 113 -3.48 -9.43 -7.09
N ILE A 114 -3.35 -8.18 -6.62
CA ILE A 114 -4.34 -7.64 -5.67
C ILE A 114 -5.67 -7.28 -6.33
N ASP A 115 -5.72 -6.88 -7.59
CA ASP A 115 -6.98 -6.60 -8.30
C ASP A 115 -7.81 -7.88 -8.46
N ASP A 116 -7.17 -8.99 -8.81
CA ASP A 116 -7.79 -10.30 -8.90
C ASP A 116 -8.34 -10.77 -7.56
N MET A 117 -7.59 -10.57 -6.47
CA MET A 117 -8.02 -10.93 -5.12
C MET A 117 -9.14 -10.03 -4.60
N SER A 118 -9.02 -8.73 -4.78
CA SER A 118 -9.92 -7.72 -4.20
C SER A 118 -11.24 -7.60 -4.96
N GLY A 119 -11.19 -7.56 -6.29
CA GLY A 119 -12.33 -7.27 -7.16
C GLY A 119 -12.96 -5.89 -6.98
N ALA A 120 -12.47 -5.06 -6.04
CA ALA A 120 -12.98 -3.73 -5.80
C ALA A 120 -12.46 -2.73 -6.85
N LYS A 121 -13.26 -1.71 -7.15
CA LYS A 121 -12.97 -0.69 -8.16
C LYS A 121 -12.98 0.71 -7.54
N VAL A 122 -12.45 1.69 -8.25
CA VAL A 122 -12.58 3.10 -7.85
C VAL A 122 -14.05 3.45 -7.65
N GLY A 123 -14.38 4.05 -6.50
CA GLY A 123 -15.74 4.36 -6.08
C GLY A 123 -16.39 3.32 -5.17
N ASP A 124 -15.68 2.26 -4.81
CA ASP A 124 -16.16 1.21 -3.90
C ASP A 124 -15.84 1.49 -2.43
N LYS A 125 -15.03 2.50 -2.18
CA LYS A 125 -14.60 2.96 -0.85
C LYS A 125 -13.80 1.88 -0.14
N THR A 126 -12.61 1.57 -0.70
CA THR A 126 -11.63 0.60 -0.22
C THR A 126 -10.22 1.11 -0.45
N MET A 127 -9.19 0.36 -0.01
CA MET A 127 -7.79 0.68 -0.33
C MET A 127 -7.53 0.80 -1.83
N MET A 128 -8.34 0.15 -2.67
CA MET A 128 -8.20 0.19 -4.13
C MET A 128 -8.45 1.59 -4.70
N ASP A 129 -9.22 2.44 -4.01
CA ASP A 129 -9.44 3.83 -4.42
C ASP A 129 -8.17 4.69 -4.38
N ALA A 130 -7.18 4.31 -3.58
CA ALA A 130 -5.86 4.93 -3.56
C ALA A 130 -4.85 4.15 -4.40
N LEU A 131 -4.89 2.81 -4.37
CA LEU A 131 -3.92 1.95 -5.06
C LEU A 131 -4.08 2.00 -6.58
N ILE A 132 -5.31 1.93 -7.11
CA ILE A 132 -5.55 1.98 -8.57
C ILE A 132 -4.94 3.26 -9.17
N PRO A 133 -5.30 4.48 -8.69
CA PRO A 133 -4.71 5.70 -9.24
C PRO A 133 -3.19 5.79 -9.08
N ALA A 134 -2.63 5.26 -7.98
CA ALA A 134 -1.17 5.22 -7.79
C ALA A 134 -0.50 4.31 -8.80
N SER A 135 -1.04 3.12 -9.04
CA SER A 135 -0.53 2.16 -10.03
C SER A 135 -0.62 2.71 -11.45
N GLU A 136 -1.73 3.38 -11.79
CA GLU A 136 -1.89 4.07 -13.07
C GLU A 136 -0.86 5.19 -13.25
N ALA A 137 -0.57 5.97 -12.20
CA ALA A 137 0.43 7.02 -12.24
C ALA A 137 1.85 6.48 -12.42
N ILE A 138 2.18 5.33 -11.78
CA ILE A 138 3.45 4.63 -12.00
C ILE A 138 3.55 4.13 -13.43
N ALA A 139 2.53 3.48 -13.94
CA ALA A 139 2.51 2.91 -15.30
C ALA A 139 2.60 3.99 -16.39
N ALA A 140 2.00 5.15 -16.16
CA ALA A 140 2.00 6.27 -17.10
C ALA A 140 3.26 7.15 -17.05
N TYR A 141 4.16 6.93 -16.08
CA TYR A 141 5.37 7.74 -15.94
C TYR A 141 6.37 7.40 -17.07
N ASP A 142 6.80 8.42 -17.80
CA ASP A 142 7.71 8.32 -18.95
C ASP A 142 9.12 8.88 -18.70
N GLY A 143 9.40 9.31 -17.45
CA GLY A 143 10.70 9.80 -17.04
C GLY A 143 11.67 8.70 -16.59
N SER A 144 12.82 9.10 -16.08
CA SER A 144 13.87 8.21 -15.58
C SER A 144 14.27 8.47 -14.12
N ASP A 145 13.54 9.35 -13.43
CA ASP A 145 13.80 9.72 -12.03
C ASP A 145 12.84 8.99 -11.10
N GLU A 146 13.36 8.11 -10.26
CA GLU A 146 12.57 7.33 -9.31
C GLU A 146 11.88 8.21 -8.25
N GLN A 147 12.46 9.36 -7.93
CA GLN A 147 11.83 10.31 -7.00
C GLN A 147 10.57 10.92 -7.60
N GLU A 148 10.60 11.31 -8.87
CA GLU A 148 9.43 11.83 -9.58
C GLU A 148 8.37 10.75 -9.77
N LEU A 149 8.77 9.50 -10.07
CA LEU A 149 7.86 8.35 -10.16
C LEU A 149 7.04 8.19 -8.86
N PHE A 150 7.72 8.10 -7.71
CA PHE A 150 7.03 7.93 -6.43
C PHE A 150 6.25 9.17 -6.00
N ALA A 151 6.70 10.37 -6.34
CA ALA A 151 5.96 11.60 -6.08
C ALA A 151 4.63 11.65 -6.88
N ALA A 152 4.62 11.19 -8.13
CA ALA A 152 3.41 11.07 -8.94
C ALA A 152 2.44 10.05 -8.33
N ALA A 153 2.92 8.87 -7.93
CA ALA A 153 2.13 7.84 -7.27
C ALA A 153 1.51 8.33 -5.95
N ALA A 154 2.32 8.98 -5.10
CA ALA A 154 1.86 9.53 -3.82
C ALA A 154 0.75 10.57 -4.00
N LYS A 155 0.90 11.46 -4.98
CA LYS A 155 -0.13 12.46 -5.31
C LYS A 155 -1.43 11.80 -5.77
N ALA A 156 -1.34 10.78 -6.60
CA ALA A 156 -2.50 10.04 -7.10
C ALA A 156 -3.20 9.26 -5.98
N ALA A 157 -2.44 8.56 -5.14
CA ALA A 157 -2.95 7.85 -3.97
C ALA A 157 -3.69 8.78 -2.99
N ALA A 158 -3.08 9.93 -2.66
CA ALA A 158 -3.68 10.92 -1.76
C ALA A 158 -5.01 11.48 -2.31
N LYS A 159 -5.06 11.75 -3.62
CA LYS A 159 -6.29 12.20 -4.28
C LYS A 159 -7.37 11.13 -4.25
N GLY A 160 -7.00 9.88 -4.49
CA GLY A 160 -7.92 8.73 -4.43
C GLY A 160 -8.48 8.52 -3.02
N ALA A 161 -7.63 8.54 -2.00
CA ALA A 161 -8.04 8.43 -0.60
C ALA A 161 -9.02 9.55 -0.20
N GLU A 162 -8.73 10.79 -0.55
CA GLU A 162 -9.62 11.93 -0.26
C GLU A 162 -10.98 11.81 -0.97
N ALA A 163 -10.99 11.29 -2.20
CA ALA A 163 -12.22 11.09 -2.97
C ALA A 163 -13.17 10.08 -2.31
N THR A 164 -12.67 9.15 -1.48
CA THR A 164 -13.50 8.16 -0.78
C THR A 164 -14.54 8.79 0.15
N LYS A 165 -14.33 10.02 0.58
CA LYS A 165 -15.33 10.78 1.36
C LYS A 165 -16.67 10.97 0.61
N GLN A 166 -16.65 10.90 -0.71
CA GLN A 166 -17.84 11.07 -1.55
C GLN A 166 -18.52 9.74 -1.88
N PHE A 167 -17.90 8.60 -1.54
CA PHE A 167 -18.37 7.29 -1.93
C PHE A 167 -19.15 6.61 -0.80
N VAL A 168 -20.07 5.73 -1.19
CA VAL A 168 -20.75 4.79 -0.30
C VAL A 168 -19.92 3.52 -0.22
N SER A 169 -19.64 3.02 0.98
CA SER A 169 -18.90 1.78 1.16
C SER A 169 -19.66 0.58 0.61
N LYS A 170 -18.99 -0.21 -0.24
CA LYS A 170 -19.55 -1.43 -0.85
C LYS A 170 -18.93 -2.72 -0.32
N PHE A 171 -17.86 -2.60 0.49
CA PHE A 171 -17.11 -3.73 1.03
C PHE A 171 -16.98 -3.64 2.56
N GLY A 172 -16.56 -4.73 3.16
CA GLY A 172 -16.26 -4.81 4.58
C GLY A 172 -17.46 -4.50 5.48
N ARG A 173 -17.17 -4.16 6.73
CA ARG A 173 -18.20 -3.87 7.76
C ARG A 173 -18.96 -2.58 7.48
N ALA A 174 -18.28 -1.58 6.93
CA ALA A 174 -18.84 -0.29 6.59
C ALA A 174 -19.98 -0.38 5.55
N LYS A 175 -20.02 -1.45 4.73
CA LYS A 175 -21.09 -1.68 3.75
C LYS A 175 -22.49 -1.64 4.38
N SER A 176 -22.65 -2.12 5.60
CA SER A 176 -23.94 -2.20 6.31
C SER A 176 -24.51 -0.82 6.62
N TYR A 177 -23.69 0.23 6.64
CA TYR A 177 -24.10 1.60 6.96
C TYR A 177 -24.55 2.41 5.75
N GLY A 178 -24.29 1.91 4.51
CA GLY A 178 -24.76 2.53 3.28
C GLY A 178 -24.34 4.00 3.16
N THR A 179 -25.28 4.88 2.87
CA THR A 179 -25.02 6.33 2.66
C THR A 179 -24.49 7.07 3.90
N GLN A 180 -24.59 6.50 5.10
CA GLN A 180 -24.02 7.10 6.31
C GLN A 180 -22.48 7.18 6.24
N THR A 181 -21.85 6.35 5.40
CA THR A 181 -20.38 6.36 5.19
C THR A 181 -19.88 7.57 4.39
N ILE A 182 -20.77 8.32 3.73
CA ILE A 182 -20.40 9.56 3.02
C ILE A 182 -19.92 10.61 4.03
N GLY A 183 -18.86 11.34 3.66
CA GLY A 183 -18.24 12.37 4.50
C GLY A 183 -17.06 11.84 5.34
N THR A 184 -16.91 10.51 5.48
CA THR A 184 -15.76 9.89 6.16
C THR A 184 -14.82 9.30 5.10
N PRO A 185 -13.50 9.46 5.20
CA PRO A 185 -12.57 8.74 4.32
C PRO A 185 -12.61 7.23 4.57
N ASP A 186 -12.06 6.44 3.64
CA ASP A 186 -11.81 5.02 3.86
C ASP A 186 -10.47 4.82 4.59
N ALA A 187 -10.45 3.97 5.63
CA ALA A 187 -9.24 3.71 6.40
C ALA A 187 -8.16 3.00 5.55
N GLY A 188 -8.56 2.03 4.72
CA GLY A 188 -7.65 1.32 3.82
C GLY A 188 -7.05 2.22 2.75
N ALA A 189 -7.85 3.09 2.13
CA ALA A 189 -7.36 4.08 1.17
C ALA A 189 -6.41 5.09 1.83
N THR A 190 -6.71 5.51 3.07
CA THR A 190 -5.86 6.43 3.83
C THR A 190 -4.51 5.78 4.16
N SER A 191 -4.49 4.52 4.63
CA SER A 191 -3.25 3.80 4.92
C SER A 191 -2.39 3.58 3.66
N MET A 192 -3.01 3.27 2.52
CA MET A 192 -2.32 3.14 1.24
C MET A 192 -1.73 4.48 0.77
N ALA A 193 -2.45 5.58 0.95
CA ALA A 193 -1.93 6.92 0.64
C ALA A 193 -0.74 7.29 1.53
N CYS A 194 -0.78 6.98 2.84
CA CYS A 194 0.36 7.16 3.74
C CYS A 194 1.58 6.36 3.29
N PHE A 195 1.39 5.12 2.84
CA PHE A 195 2.48 4.28 2.33
C PHE A 195 3.16 4.91 1.11
N PHE A 196 2.40 5.33 0.10
CA PHE A 196 2.97 6.00 -1.08
C PHE A 196 3.61 7.34 -0.74
N GLN A 197 3.07 8.10 0.21
CA GLN A 197 3.71 9.33 0.69
C GLN A 197 5.07 9.05 1.33
N GLY A 198 5.20 7.96 2.08
CA GLY A 198 6.46 7.52 2.64
C GLY A 198 7.46 7.08 1.58
N LEU A 199 7.04 6.29 0.56
CA LEU A 199 7.88 5.90 -0.58
C LEU A 199 8.45 7.11 -1.34
N ALA A 200 7.70 8.21 -1.40
CA ALA A 200 8.13 9.45 -2.05
C ALA A 200 9.10 10.30 -1.21
N ARG A 201 9.40 9.92 0.03
CA ARG A 201 10.47 10.59 0.81
C ARG A 201 11.83 10.14 0.30
N ALA A 202 12.70 11.12 0.00
CA ALA A 202 14.08 10.87 -0.39
C ALA A 202 14.95 10.54 0.81
#